data_6f30931b883d7bff2675991008e2b83e
#
_entry.id   6f30931b883d7bff2675991008e2b83e
#
_cell.length_a   1.000
_cell.length_b   1.000
_cell.length_c   1.000
_cell.angle_alpha   90.00
_cell.angle_beta   90.00
_cell.angle_gamma   90.00
#
_symmetry.space_group_name_H-M   'P 1'
#
loop_
_entity.id
_entity.type
_entity.pdbx_description
1 polymer ?
#
loop_
_entity_poly.entity_id
_entity_poly.type
_entity_poly.pdbx_seq_one_letter_code
_entity_poly.pdbx_strand_id
1 'polypeptide(L)'
;LFRRPEVTRLIKKSNDFGAGGVSVAIGELADGLDIHLDRVRVKYSGLNATELAISESQERMAVVVEAKDAEEFMKYCREENIEVVQVAEVTDTERMRMYNGERLVVDLSREFIDSAGARHYAQARIGRVEQRDPFRRELPGATLAEKMAANLSDDNVLSQRGLIEMFDSTIGRSTVLMPFGGRTQGSETQVSVQKPPTDGYTDTASIMAFGYNPFLASWSPYHGAAYAVVEAAAKVVAAGARYNRMRYSYQEYFERMTKNPTSWGKPLGALLGALRMQVELGLPSIGGKDSMSGTFQDINVPPMLMAFGITTVNAGQVISTDFKRPGSRLYLVRHTPRASYMPDTEQLKANFGFVSDCIERGDILSAWSVGFGGVAEGLAKMAFGNRIGAQVKMDEHALFDYAYGSILVESAVELDYPSAELLGETVADEALIVNGVRMPLDELYRANTEKFATIYPDKGENHAEVVETTPERRVFHYEGEAVEHPVAYLPVFPGTNCDYDTAKAFRLAGAEVTTSVLCNLEGDDILRSIQQMKEHISRCHILVLSGGFSAGDEPDGSGKFIVNVLNNAEIAAEIHALLDRGGLILGICNGFQALIKLGLVPYGKIMDTDADFPTLTYNVIGRHQ
;
A
#
# COMPACT_ATOMS: atom_id res chain seq x y z
N LEU A 1 17.93 -7.57 8.49
CA LEU A 1 17.97 -8.19 9.83
C LEU A 1 16.76 -9.11 10.05
N PHE A 2 15.52 -8.60 10.03
CA PHE A 2 14.31 -9.39 10.34
C PHE A 2 13.90 -10.45 9.31
N ARG A 3 14.58 -10.56 8.18
CA ARG A 3 14.41 -11.68 7.24
C ARG A 3 15.28 -12.90 7.57
N ARG A 4 16.18 -12.76 8.53
CA ARG A 4 17.09 -13.83 8.97
C ARG A 4 16.40 -14.68 10.06
N PRO A 5 16.06 -15.96 9.78
CA PRO A 5 15.38 -16.83 10.75
C PRO A 5 16.14 -17.02 12.05
N GLU A 6 17.47 -17.03 11.99
CA GLU A 6 18.34 -17.11 13.16
C GLU A 6 18.18 -15.91 14.10
N VAL A 7 17.88 -14.72 13.55
CA VAL A 7 17.64 -13.48 14.32
C VAL A 7 16.23 -13.47 14.89
N THR A 8 15.22 -13.71 14.04
CA THR A 8 13.81 -13.59 14.46
C THR A 8 13.41 -14.60 15.52
N ARG A 9 14.08 -15.77 15.57
CA ARG A 9 13.85 -16.77 16.63
C ARG A 9 14.32 -16.32 18.02
N LEU A 10 15.24 -15.38 18.13
CA LEU A 10 15.71 -14.82 19.39
C LEU A 10 14.73 -13.82 19.98
N ILE A 11 13.91 -13.20 19.15
CA ILE A 11 12.99 -12.11 19.54
C ILE A 11 11.76 -12.69 20.24
N LYS A 12 11.50 -12.23 21.47
CA LYS A 12 10.32 -12.58 22.27
C LYS A 12 9.17 -11.62 22.05
N LYS A 13 9.47 -10.32 22.03
CA LYS A 13 8.55 -9.21 21.73
C LYS A 13 9.30 -8.12 21.00
N SER A 14 8.58 -7.32 20.23
CA SER A 14 9.11 -6.11 19.60
C SER A 14 8.02 -5.04 19.54
N ASN A 15 8.46 -3.78 19.57
CA ASN A 15 7.60 -2.61 19.39
C ASN A 15 8.37 -1.54 18.63
N ASP A 16 7.68 -0.73 17.84
CA ASP A 16 8.28 0.40 17.14
C ASP A 16 8.33 1.65 18.04
N PHE A 17 9.17 2.61 17.68
CA PHE A 17 9.24 3.91 18.34
C PHE A 17 8.34 4.92 17.63
N GLY A 18 7.26 5.29 18.30
CA GLY A 18 6.33 6.34 17.88
C GLY A 18 6.11 7.35 18.99
N ALA A 19 4.92 7.93 19.02
CA ALA A 19 4.51 8.89 20.04
C ALA A 19 4.64 8.30 21.47
N GLY A 20 5.23 9.06 22.39
CA GLY A 20 5.54 8.63 23.74
C GLY A 20 6.95 8.04 23.91
N GLY A 21 7.70 7.89 22.84
CA GLY A 21 9.13 7.52 22.84
C GLY A 21 9.43 6.25 23.61
N VAL A 22 10.51 6.28 24.42
CA VAL A 22 10.95 5.16 25.26
C VAL A 22 9.86 4.68 26.23
N SER A 23 9.07 5.61 26.79
CA SER A 23 8.01 5.30 27.75
C SER A 23 6.95 4.36 27.18
N VAL A 24 6.64 4.46 25.89
CA VAL A 24 5.69 3.61 25.19
C VAL A 24 6.41 2.44 24.53
N ALA A 25 7.37 2.69 23.65
CA ALA A 25 8.03 1.65 22.87
C ALA A 25 8.66 0.53 23.73
N ILE A 26 9.28 0.89 24.83
CA ILE A 26 9.88 -0.07 25.78
C ILE A 26 8.90 -0.40 26.90
N GLY A 27 8.19 0.61 27.43
CA GLY A 27 7.29 0.47 28.58
C GLY A 27 6.14 -0.52 28.38
N GLU A 28 5.75 -0.81 27.14
CA GLU A 28 4.69 -1.77 26.79
C GLU A 28 5.21 -3.20 26.56
N LEU A 29 6.52 -3.42 26.56
CA LEU A 29 7.09 -4.73 26.24
C LEU A 29 6.98 -5.76 27.36
N ALA A 30 6.99 -5.32 28.63
CA ALA A 30 6.87 -6.20 29.79
C ALA A 30 6.26 -5.49 30.99
N ASP A 31 5.72 -6.26 31.94
CA ASP A 31 5.07 -5.73 33.14
C ASP A 31 6.05 -5.12 34.14
N GLY A 32 7.24 -5.69 34.26
CA GLY A 32 8.34 -5.17 35.05
C GLY A 32 9.54 -4.82 34.20
N LEU A 33 10.03 -3.58 34.31
CA LEU A 33 11.12 -3.04 33.52
C LEU A 33 11.99 -2.07 34.32
N ASP A 34 13.29 -2.23 34.21
CA ASP A 34 14.30 -1.25 34.61
C ASP A 34 14.94 -0.66 33.36
N ILE A 35 14.68 0.62 33.08
CA ILE A 35 15.04 1.32 31.83
C ILE A 35 16.10 2.35 32.12
N HIS A 36 17.23 2.35 31.40
CA HIS A 36 18.34 3.27 31.52
C HIS A 36 18.33 4.33 30.41
N LEU A 37 17.80 5.50 30.72
CA LEU A 37 17.63 6.60 29.75
C LEU A 37 18.99 7.16 29.26
N ASP A 38 20.00 7.12 30.08
CA ASP A 38 21.37 7.53 29.74
C ASP A 38 22.05 6.65 28.68
N ARG A 39 21.52 5.45 28.45
CA ARG A 39 22.01 4.55 27.39
C ARG A 39 21.31 4.76 26.06
N VAL A 40 20.22 5.54 26.02
CA VAL A 40 19.48 5.81 24.78
C VAL A 40 20.33 6.66 23.84
N ARG A 41 20.52 6.21 22.61
CA ARG A 41 21.27 6.96 21.58
C ARG A 41 20.50 8.21 21.16
N VAL A 42 21.20 9.32 21.13
CA VAL A 42 20.65 10.64 20.80
C VAL A 42 21.49 11.33 19.72
N LYS A 43 20.86 12.13 18.86
CA LYS A 43 21.55 12.96 17.87
C LYS A 43 22.13 14.24 18.48
N TYR A 44 21.49 14.74 19.53
CA TYR A 44 21.81 16.04 20.14
C TYR A 44 22.13 15.84 21.63
N SER A 45 23.15 16.51 22.11
CA SER A 45 23.46 16.57 23.53
C SER A 45 22.51 17.55 24.28
N GLY A 46 22.33 17.33 25.58
CA GLY A 46 21.60 18.26 26.45
C GLY A 46 20.14 17.91 26.69
N LEU A 47 19.66 16.77 26.22
CA LEU A 47 18.30 16.29 26.51
C LEU A 47 18.21 15.90 27.99
N ASN A 48 17.16 16.37 28.66
CA ASN A 48 16.85 15.98 30.04
C ASN A 48 16.11 14.62 30.08
N ALA A 49 15.94 14.07 31.30
CA ALA A 49 15.34 12.75 31.49
C ALA A 49 13.90 12.66 30.92
N THR A 50 13.11 13.73 31.02
CA THR A 50 11.75 13.77 30.47
C THR A 50 11.79 13.69 28.93
N GLU A 51 12.64 14.50 28.30
CA GLU A 51 12.80 14.49 26.85
C GLU A 51 13.29 13.13 26.35
N LEU A 52 14.27 12.51 27.03
CA LEU A 52 14.73 11.16 26.69
C LEU A 52 13.62 10.11 26.82
N ALA A 53 12.74 10.25 27.82
CA ALA A 53 11.67 9.28 28.07
C ALA A 53 10.52 9.35 27.06
N ILE A 54 10.17 10.55 26.56
CA ILE A 54 8.96 10.76 25.76
C ILE A 54 9.19 11.21 24.32
N SER A 55 10.44 11.57 23.95
CA SER A 55 10.73 12.04 22.59
C SER A 55 10.50 10.93 21.56
N GLU A 56 9.70 11.26 20.57
CA GLU A 56 9.50 10.42 19.41
C GLU A 56 10.77 10.38 18.56
N SER A 57 11.19 9.19 18.16
CA SER A 57 12.30 8.98 17.24
C SER A 57 11.99 7.80 16.35
N GLN A 58 11.40 8.06 15.20
CA GLN A 58 10.97 7.06 14.23
C GLN A 58 12.13 6.23 13.67
N GLU A 59 11.79 5.14 12.98
CA GLU A 59 12.75 4.18 12.39
C GLU A 59 13.62 3.45 13.43
N ARG A 60 13.13 3.31 14.66
CA ARG A 60 13.72 2.49 15.71
C ARG A 60 12.79 1.34 16.09
N MET A 61 13.40 0.25 16.55
CA MET A 61 12.69 -0.90 17.11
C MET A 61 13.23 -1.22 18.49
N ALA A 62 12.33 -1.43 19.43
CA ALA A 62 12.65 -2.06 20.71
C ALA A 62 12.36 -3.56 20.62
N VAL A 63 13.29 -4.39 21.05
CA VAL A 63 13.15 -5.86 21.05
C VAL A 63 13.52 -6.43 22.41
N VAL A 64 12.81 -7.49 22.80
CA VAL A 64 13.12 -8.29 23.98
C VAL A 64 13.74 -9.61 23.53
N VAL A 65 14.91 -9.91 24.05
CA VAL A 65 15.62 -11.17 23.84
C VAL A 65 15.99 -11.79 25.21
N GLU A 66 16.25 -13.09 25.26
CA GLU A 66 16.78 -13.70 26.48
C GLU A 66 18.20 -13.19 26.78
N ALA A 67 18.55 -12.99 28.06
CA ALA A 67 19.85 -12.45 28.44
C ALA A 67 21.04 -13.25 27.84
N LYS A 68 20.92 -14.57 27.73
CA LYS A 68 21.94 -15.44 27.12
C LYS A 68 22.15 -15.19 25.61
N ASP A 69 21.13 -14.67 24.93
CA ASP A 69 21.10 -14.48 23.46
C ASP A 69 21.41 -13.02 23.08
N ALA A 70 21.55 -12.12 24.06
CA ALA A 70 21.70 -10.68 23.82
C ALA A 70 22.95 -10.34 22.98
N GLU A 71 24.10 -10.91 23.32
CA GLU A 71 25.35 -10.67 22.58
C GLU A 71 25.29 -11.21 21.15
N GLU A 72 24.67 -12.37 20.94
CA GLU A 72 24.49 -12.93 19.60
C GLU A 72 23.56 -12.07 18.76
N PHE A 73 22.45 -11.59 19.34
CA PHE A 73 21.54 -10.66 18.67
C PHE A 73 22.25 -9.36 18.29
N MET A 74 23.01 -8.76 19.20
CA MET A 74 23.76 -7.54 18.93
C MET A 74 24.83 -7.73 17.86
N LYS A 75 25.45 -8.91 17.78
CA LYS A 75 26.39 -9.26 16.71
C LYS A 75 25.69 -9.23 15.34
N TYR A 76 24.51 -9.84 15.21
CA TYR A 76 23.74 -9.81 13.96
C TYR A 76 23.33 -8.39 13.56
N CYS A 77 23.00 -7.52 14.51
CA CYS A 77 22.73 -6.11 14.21
C CYS A 77 23.95 -5.40 13.62
N ARG A 78 25.14 -5.62 14.20
CA ARG A 78 26.40 -5.01 13.71
C ARG A 78 26.74 -5.51 12.29
N GLU A 79 26.48 -6.79 11.99
CA GLU A 79 26.67 -7.36 10.63
C GLU A 79 25.80 -6.65 9.58
N GLU A 80 24.64 -6.12 9.98
CA GLU A 80 23.72 -5.37 9.12
C GLU A 80 23.93 -3.84 9.21
N ASN A 81 25.04 -3.39 9.82
CA ASN A 81 25.35 -1.97 10.06
C ASN A 81 24.26 -1.24 10.86
N ILE A 82 23.64 -1.91 11.82
CA ILE A 82 22.59 -1.37 12.68
C ILE A 82 23.14 -1.08 14.06
N GLU A 83 23.00 0.17 14.52
CA GLU A 83 23.26 0.52 15.93
C GLU A 83 22.32 -0.26 16.83
N VAL A 84 22.87 -0.90 17.85
CA VAL A 84 22.12 -1.66 18.85
C VAL A 84 22.68 -1.40 20.24
N VAL A 85 21.79 -1.14 21.18
CA VAL A 85 22.15 -0.83 22.57
C VAL A 85 21.19 -1.52 23.53
N GLN A 86 21.72 -2.12 24.60
CA GLN A 86 20.90 -2.59 25.70
C GLN A 86 20.50 -1.40 26.56
N VAL A 87 19.22 -1.06 26.57
CA VAL A 87 18.67 0.10 27.30
C VAL A 87 17.77 -0.29 28.48
N ALA A 88 17.36 -1.55 28.57
CA ALA A 88 16.45 -2.00 29.62
C ALA A 88 16.68 -3.47 30.00
N GLU A 89 16.20 -3.82 31.20
CA GLU A 89 16.10 -5.19 31.69
C GLU A 89 14.68 -5.50 32.13
N VAL A 90 14.18 -6.69 31.72
CA VAL A 90 12.89 -7.20 32.20
C VAL A 90 13.05 -7.75 33.60
N THR A 91 12.16 -7.35 34.51
CA THR A 91 12.16 -7.75 35.94
C THR A 91 10.83 -8.39 36.33
N ASP A 92 10.81 -9.03 37.48
CA ASP A 92 9.60 -9.60 38.10
C ASP A 92 8.93 -8.65 39.11
N THR A 93 9.31 -7.37 39.07
CA THR A 93 8.87 -6.38 40.10
C THR A 93 7.46 -5.82 39.82
N GLU A 94 6.87 -6.08 38.64
CA GLU A 94 5.61 -5.46 38.17
C GLU A 94 5.64 -3.92 38.29
N ARG A 95 6.82 -3.34 38.01
CA ARG A 95 7.02 -1.88 38.04
C ARG A 95 7.80 -1.44 36.81
N MET A 96 7.41 -0.32 36.25
CA MET A 96 8.21 0.41 35.26
C MET A 96 9.07 1.43 35.99
N ARG A 97 10.39 1.23 35.99
CA ARG A 97 11.37 2.15 36.55
C ARG A 97 12.24 2.72 35.45
N MET A 98 12.55 4.01 35.56
CA MET A 98 13.48 4.66 34.64
C MET A 98 14.60 5.32 35.45
N TYR A 99 15.80 5.12 34.97
CA TYR A 99 17.02 5.67 35.54
C TYR A 99 17.68 6.62 34.55
N ASN A 100 18.25 7.72 35.06
CA ASN A 100 19.17 8.57 34.33
C ASN A 100 20.50 8.63 35.10
N GLY A 101 21.48 7.85 34.67
CA GLY A 101 22.62 7.45 35.49
C GLY A 101 22.17 6.64 36.72
N GLU A 102 22.61 7.03 37.90
CA GLU A 102 22.20 6.40 39.16
C GLU A 102 20.87 6.92 39.71
N ARG A 103 20.30 7.96 39.10
CA ARG A 103 19.09 8.61 39.61
C ARG A 103 17.85 7.91 39.09
N LEU A 104 17.02 7.38 39.99
CA LEU A 104 15.67 6.92 39.70
C LEU A 104 14.77 8.13 39.43
N VAL A 105 14.22 8.25 38.19
CA VAL A 105 13.40 9.38 37.74
C VAL A 105 11.93 9.01 37.55
N VAL A 106 11.65 7.72 37.32
CA VAL A 106 10.27 7.18 37.23
C VAL A 106 10.22 5.87 38.02
N ASP A 107 9.17 5.68 38.82
CA ASP A 107 8.88 4.43 39.54
C ASP A 107 7.35 4.27 39.63
N LEU A 108 6.75 3.57 38.66
CA LEU A 108 5.30 3.36 38.54
C LEU A 108 4.98 1.87 38.61
N SER A 109 3.94 1.52 39.38
CA SER A 109 3.42 0.14 39.36
C SER A 109 2.66 -0.16 38.03
N ARG A 110 2.69 -1.39 37.58
CA ARG A 110 1.94 -1.83 36.40
C ARG A 110 0.45 -1.58 36.62
N GLU A 111 -0.09 -1.88 37.77
CA GLU A 111 -1.51 -1.61 38.12
C GLU A 111 -1.87 -0.13 37.89
N PHE A 112 -0.99 0.81 38.29
CA PHE A 112 -1.22 2.24 38.06
C PHE A 112 -1.22 2.57 36.57
N ILE A 113 -0.28 2.04 35.78
CA ILE A 113 -0.18 2.28 34.34
C ILE A 113 -1.41 1.74 33.62
N ASP A 114 -1.81 0.51 33.92
CA ASP A 114 -2.92 -0.17 33.24
C ASP A 114 -4.28 0.47 33.56
N SER A 115 -4.42 1.07 34.72
CA SER A 115 -5.62 1.78 35.14
C SER A 115 -5.61 3.29 34.86
N ALA A 116 -4.50 3.82 34.33
CA ALA A 116 -4.24 5.27 34.23
C ALA A 116 -4.45 6.02 35.56
N GLY A 117 -4.34 5.34 36.70
CA GLY A 117 -4.52 5.87 38.05
C GLY A 117 -5.96 6.23 38.46
N ALA A 118 -6.91 6.23 37.56
CA ALA A 118 -8.31 6.52 37.83
C ALA A 118 -9.25 5.89 36.82
N ARG A 119 -10.40 5.44 37.28
CA ARG A 119 -11.47 5.00 36.37
C ARG A 119 -12.21 6.20 35.80
N HIS A 120 -12.28 6.26 34.48
CA HIS A 120 -13.08 7.24 33.78
C HIS A 120 -14.41 6.65 33.34
N TYR A 121 -15.48 7.41 33.52
CA TYR A 121 -16.81 7.01 33.12
C TYR A 121 -17.34 8.00 32.08
N ALA A 122 -17.80 7.49 30.95
CA ALA A 122 -18.49 8.26 29.94
C ALA A 122 -19.91 7.69 29.75
N GLN A 123 -20.87 8.59 29.48
CA GLN A 123 -22.21 8.20 29.04
C GLN A 123 -22.25 8.32 27.51
N ALA A 124 -22.78 7.31 26.85
CA ALA A 124 -23.03 7.31 25.42
C ALA A 124 -24.54 7.29 25.13
N ARG A 125 -24.98 8.12 24.21
CA ARG A 125 -26.33 8.14 23.69
C ARG A 125 -26.31 8.08 22.17
N ILE A 126 -26.82 6.98 21.62
CA ILE A 126 -27.01 6.86 20.16
C ILE A 126 -28.21 7.78 19.81
N GLY A 127 -27.95 8.67 18.84
CA GLY A 127 -28.97 9.62 18.35
C GLY A 127 -30.13 8.93 17.63
N ARG A 128 -31.25 9.62 17.53
CA ARG A 128 -32.34 9.17 16.65
C ARG A 128 -31.94 9.42 15.19
N VAL A 129 -32.28 8.48 14.34
CA VAL A 129 -32.02 8.56 12.91
C VAL A 129 -33.12 9.37 12.23
N GLU A 130 -32.76 10.23 11.31
CA GLU A 130 -33.70 10.98 10.48
C GLU A 130 -34.58 10.03 9.65
N GLN A 131 -35.89 10.29 9.61
CA GLN A 131 -36.85 9.47 8.86
C GLN A 131 -36.82 9.87 7.36
N ARG A 132 -35.87 9.30 6.63
CA ARG A 132 -35.75 9.41 5.15
C ARG A 132 -35.17 8.13 4.61
N ASP A 133 -35.31 7.90 3.32
CA ASP A 133 -34.56 6.85 2.63
C ASP A 133 -33.08 7.25 2.55
N PRO A 134 -32.18 6.55 3.25
CA PRO A 134 -30.75 6.92 3.28
C PRO A 134 -30.00 6.54 2.01
N PHE A 135 -30.60 5.70 1.14
CA PHE A 135 -29.94 5.22 -0.08
C PHE A 135 -30.25 6.11 -1.28
N ARG A 136 -31.29 6.93 -1.17
CA ARG A 136 -31.71 7.83 -2.24
C ARG A 136 -30.69 8.92 -2.50
N ARG A 137 -30.28 9.08 -3.75
CA ARG A 137 -29.44 10.19 -4.21
C ARG A 137 -30.20 11.09 -5.16
N GLU A 138 -30.09 12.39 -4.93
CA GLU A 138 -30.55 13.41 -5.85
C GLU A 138 -29.35 14.05 -6.53
N LEU A 139 -29.31 14.00 -7.86
CA LEU A 139 -28.24 14.55 -8.66
C LEU A 139 -28.72 15.79 -9.42
N PRO A 140 -27.88 16.80 -9.58
CA PRO A 140 -28.19 17.94 -10.43
C PRO A 140 -28.28 17.50 -11.91
N GLY A 141 -29.15 18.16 -12.65
CA GLY A 141 -29.37 17.90 -14.09
C GLY A 141 -30.85 17.64 -14.42
N ALA A 142 -31.28 18.13 -15.59
CA ALA A 142 -32.63 17.96 -16.09
C ALA A 142 -32.76 16.68 -16.94
N THR A 143 -31.67 16.24 -17.55
CA THR A 143 -31.61 15.06 -18.42
C THR A 143 -30.77 13.94 -17.79
N LEU A 144 -30.99 12.70 -18.24
CA LEU A 144 -30.20 11.55 -17.80
C LEU A 144 -28.70 11.75 -18.07
N ALA A 145 -28.32 12.33 -19.20
CA ALA A 145 -26.93 12.60 -19.55
C ALA A 145 -26.27 13.61 -18.59
N GLU A 146 -26.99 14.68 -18.22
CA GLU A 146 -26.51 15.65 -17.24
C GLU A 146 -26.33 15.04 -15.85
N LYS A 147 -27.29 14.21 -15.41
CA LYS A 147 -27.17 13.48 -14.13
C LYS A 147 -26.02 12.48 -14.15
N MET A 148 -25.80 11.79 -15.27
CA MET A 148 -24.66 10.88 -15.42
C MET A 148 -23.33 11.65 -15.31
N ALA A 149 -23.18 12.78 -15.99
CA ALA A 149 -21.99 13.61 -15.91
C ALA A 149 -21.78 14.17 -14.48
N ALA A 150 -22.86 14.63 -13.83
CA ALA A 150 -22.80 15.10 -12.44
C ALA A 150 -22.39 13.98 -11.48
N ASN A 151 -22.91 12.77 -11.64
CA ASN A 151 -22.51 11.61 -10.84
C ASN A 151 -21.02 11.28 -11.01
N LEU A 152 -20.51 11.26 -12.25
CA LEU A 152 -19.13 10.92 -12.55
C LEU A 152 -18.12 12.00 -12.11
N SER A 153 -18.56 13.25 -11.97
CA SER A 153 -17.74 14.38 -11.48
C SER A 153 -17.92 14.66 -9.97
N ASP A 154 -18.74 13.86 -9.26
CA ASP A 154 -18.85 13.91 -7.80
C ASP A 154 -17.48 13.56 -7.16
N ASP A 155 -17.08 14.29 -6.11
CA ASP A 155 -15.77 14.14 -5.46
C ASP A 155 -15.53 12.73 -4.87
N ASN A 156 -16.60 11.98 -4.60
CA ASN A 156 -16.51 10.59 -4.13
C ASN A 156 -16.56 9.55 -5.27
N VAL A 157 -16.74 9.99 -6.52
CA VAL A 157 -16.87 9.11 -7.70
C VAL A 157 -15.79 9.37 -8.75
N LEU A 158 -15.33 10.63 -8.89
CA LEU A 158 -14.34 11.01 -9.88
C LEU A 158 -13.04 10.21 -9.76
N SER A 159 -12.34 10.06 -10.87
CA SER A 159 -11.07 9.35 -10.92
C SER A 159 -9.96 10.14 -10.22
N GLN A 160 -9.19 9.47 -9.39
CA GLN A 160 -8.01 10.02 -8.73
C GLN A 160 -6.71 9.68 -9.49
N ARG A 161 -6.80 9.50 -10.80
CA ARG A 161 -5.72 9.00 -11.65
C ARG A 161 -4.41 9.76 -11.46
N GLY A 162 -4.42 11.08 -11.53
CA GLY A 162 -3.21 11.88 -11.41
C GLY A 162 -2.47 11.69 -10.09
N LEU A 163 -3.19 11.47 -8.99
CA LEU A 163 -2.58 11.15 -7.69
C LEU A 163 -2.03 9.72 -7.66
N ILE A 164 -2.79 8.75 -8.18
CA ILE A 164 -2.40 7.34 -8.16
C ILE A 164 -1.15 7.11 -9.03
N GLU A 165 -1.07 7.74 -10.19
CA GLU A 165 0.07 7.62 -11.12
C GLU A 165 1.36 8.32 -10.63
N MET A 166 1.31 9.06 -9.51
CA MET A 166 2.53 9.54 -8.84
C MET A 166 3.31 8.42 -8.12
N PHE A 167 2.71 7.25 -7.95
CA PHE A 167 3.29 6.13 -7.21
C PHE A 167 3.52 4.93 -8.11
N ASP A 168 4.58 4.17 -7.82
CA ASP A 168 4.87 2.90 -8.48
C ASP A 168 3.85 1.83 -8.13
N SER A 169 3.20 1.28 -9.15
CA SER A 169 2.20 0.22 -8.99
C SER A 169 2.76 -1.19 -9.16
N THR A 170 4.03 -1.33 -9.56
CA THR A 170 4.66 -2.60 -9.95
C THR A 170 5.83 -3.01 -9.06
N ILE A 171 6.02 -2.34 -7.94
CA ILE A 171 7.12 -2.61 -7.00
C ILE A 171 7.15 -4.09 -6.59
N GLY A 172 8.35 -4.67 -6.60
CA GLY A 172 8.60 -6.05 -6.21
C GLY A 172 8.02 -7.11 -7.14
N ARG A 173 7.44 -6.72 -8.29
CA ARG A 173 6.79 -7.64 -9.26
C ARG A 173 5.67 -8.48 -8.63
N SER A 174 5.02 -7.95 -7.59
CA SER A 174 3.98 -8.65 -6.84
C SER A 174 2.57 -8.29 -7.29
N THR A 175 2.39 -7.20 -8.04
CA THR A 175 1.09 -6.68 -8.46
C THR A 175 0.40 -7.61 -9.45
N VAL A 176 -0.81 -8.05 -9.09
CA VAL A 176 -1.68 -8.89 -9.94
C VAL A 176 -2.65 -8.03 -10.75
N LEU A 177 -3.23 -7.00 -10.13
CA LEU A 177 -4.07 -6.01 -10.80
C LEU A 177 -3.43 -4.63 -10.69
N MET A 178 -3.28 -3.96 -11.83
CA MET A 178 -2.90 -2.55 -11.88
C MET A 178 -4.06 -1.68 -11.38
N PRO A 179 -3.79 -0.45 -10.89
CA PRO A 179 -4.85 0.47 -10.45
C PRO A 179 -5.88 0.78 -11.52
N PHE A 180 -5.48 0.74 -12.77
CA PHE A 180 -6.33 0.92 -13.94
C PHE A 180 -6.17 -0.23 -14.91
N GLY A 181 -7.29 -0.86 -15.27
CA GLY A 181 -7.37 -2.02 -16.15
C GLY A 181 -7.86 -1.71 -17.56
N GLY A 182 -7.84 -2.75 -18.40
CA GLY A 182 -8.23 -2.68 -19.81
C GLY A 182 -7.10 -2.19 -20.72
N ARG A 183 -7.34 -2.29 -22.03
CA ARG A 183 -6.36 -1.93 -23.08
C ARG A 183 -5.92 -0.46 -23.02
N THR A 184 -6.81 0.44 -22.63
CA THR A 184 -6.51 1.87 -22.48
C THR A 184 -6.17 2.27 -21.05
N GLN A 185 -6.14 1.31 -20.12
CA GLN A 185 -5.96 1.57 -18.69
C GLN A 185 -6.95 2.63 -18.16
N GLY A 186 -8.21 2.54 -18.56
CA GLY A 186 -9.26 3.50 -18.20
C GLY A 186 -10.19 3.03 -17.09
N SER A 187 -10.26 1.72 -16.80
CA SER A 187 -11.15 1.14 -15.78
C SER A 187 -10.46 1.03 -14.44
N GLU A 188 -11.01 1.67 -13.42
CA GLU A 188 -10.47 1.63 -12.06
C GLU A 188 -10.61 0.24 -11.44
N THR A 189 -9.62 -0.17 -10.66
CA THR A 189 -9.62 -1.39 -9.87
C THR A 189 -10.11 -1.09 -8.45
N GLN A 190 -11.05 -1.89 -7.95
CA GLN A 190 -11.66 -1.67 -6.63
C GLN A 190 -10.91 -2.36 -5.47
N VAL A 191 -9.86 -3.10 -5.76
CA VAL A 191 -9.10 -3.92 -4.80
C VAL A 191 -7.60 -3.78 -5.03
N SER A 192 -6.80 -4.05 -4.01
CA SER A 192 -5.36 -4.27 -4.16
C SER A 192 -5.09 -5.78 -4.13
N VAL A 193 -4.47 -6.31 -5.18
CA VAL A 193 -4.11 -7.73 -5.27
C VAL A 193 -2.61 -7.86 -5.48
N GLN A 194 -1.93 -8.45 -4.48
CA GLN A 194 -0.48 -8.53 -4.43
C GLN A 194 -0.03 -9.95 -4.09
N LYS A 195 0.96 -10.47 -4.80
CA LYS A 195 1.63 -11.72 -4.42
C LYS A 195 2.56 -11.47 -3.24
N PRO A 196 2.65 -12.38 -2.26
CA PRO A 196 3.63 -12.25 -1.19
C PRO A 196 5.06 -12.37 -1.74
N PRO A 197 6.04 -11.67 -1.15
CA PRO A 197 7.44 -11.80 -1.54
C PRO A 197 7.95 -13.21 -1.16
N THR A 198 8.34 -13.98 -2.18
CA THR A 198 8.91 -15.34 -2.03
C THR A 198 10.18 -15.45 -2.87
N ASP A 199 11.05 -16.40 -2.57
CA ASP A 199 12.27 -16.63 -3.35
C ASP A 199 11.98 -17.16 -4.77
N GLY A 200 10.84 -17.82 -4.95
CA GLY A 200 10.37 -18.34 -6.24
C GLY A 200 9.09 -17.68 -6.72
N TYR A 201 8.30 -18.44 -7.45
CA TYR A 201 6.96 -18.05 -7.92
C TYR A 201 5.89 -18.62 -7.00
N THR A 202 4.79 -17.90 -6.86
CA THR A 202 3.59 -18.35 -6.16
C THR A 202 2.34 -17.92 -6.92
N ASP A 203 1.29 -18.74 -6.86
CA ASP A 203 -0.05 -18.38 -7.35
C ASP A 203 -0.93 -17.82 -6.23
N THR A 204 -0.46 -17.84 -5.00
CA THR A 204 -1.17 -17.20 -3.89
C THR A 204 -0.98 -15.68 -3.95
N ALA A 205 -2.08 -14.96 -3.80
CA ALA A 205 -2.08 -13.51 -3.65
C ALA A 205 -2.90 -13.11 -2.43
N SER A 206 -2.56 -11.99 -1.81
CA SER A 206 -3.45 -11.27 -0.91
C SER A 206 -4.37 -10.38 -1.73
N ILE A 207 -5.61 -10.24 -1.30
CA ILE A 207 -6.58 -9.32 -1.86
C ILE A 207 -7.19 -8.49 -0.75
N MET A 208 -7.18 -7.17 -0.90
CA MET A 208 -7.66 -6.21 0.07
C MET A 208 -8.58 -5.18 -0.58
N ALA A 209 -9.65 -4.83 0.12
CA ALA A 209 -10.55 -3.74 -0.22
C ALA A 209 -10.94 -2.95 1.03
N PHE A 210 -11.48 -1.76 0.82
CA PHE A 210 -12.08 -0.98 1.89
C PHE A 210 -13.51 -0.57 1.56
N GLY A 211 -14.27 -0.24 2.61
CA GLY A 211 -15.62 0.33 2.50
C GLY A 211 -15.81 1.50 3.46
N TYR A 212 -16.48 2.54 2.98
CA TYR A 212 -16.89 3.71 3.76
C TYR A 212 -17.80 4.62 2.94
N ASN A 213 -18.87 5.14 3.57
CA ASN A 213 -19.71 6.18 3.00
C ASN A 213 -19.96 7.28 4.06
N PRO A 214 -19.43 8.51 3.87
CA PRO A 214 -19.56 9.58 4.84
C PRO A 214 -21.01 10.05 5.06
N PHE A 215 -21.87 9.94 4.04
CA PHE A 215 -23.28 10.36 4.13
C PHE A 215 -24.13 9.36 4.90
N LEU A 216 -23.94 8.06 4.65
CA LEU A 216 -24.58 7.01 5.46
C LEU A 216 -24.10 7.06 6.91
N ALA A 217 -22.80 7.27 7.13
CA ALA A 217 -22.22 7.37 8.46
C ALA A 217 -22.71 8.62 9.20
N SER A 218 -22.91 9.75 8.51
CA SER A 218 -23.49 10.97 9.09
C SER A 218 -24.98 10.81 9.41
N TRP A 219 -25.73 10.11 8.54
CA TRP A 219 -27.12 9.79 8.81
C TRP A 219 -27.27 8.84 10.00
N SER A 220 -26.45 7.79 10.05
CA SER A 220 -26.41 6.83 11.15
C SER A 220 -25.06 6.11 11.19
N PRO A 221 -24.21 6.39 12.18
CA PRO A 221 -22.92 5.70 12.33
C PRO A 221 -23.08 4.17 12.39
N TYR A 222 -24.17 3.68 12.97
CA TYR A 222 -24.50 2.25 13.05
C TYR A 222 -24.68 1.61 11.65
N HIS A 223 -25.49 2.23 10.79
CA HIS A 223 -25.72 1.74 9.44
C HIS A 223 -24.50 1.99 8.54
N GLY A 224 -23.85 3.17 8.65
CA GLY A 224 -22.64 3.48 7.90
C GLY A 224 -21.54 2.45 8.10
N ALA A 225 -21.28 2.06 9.35
CA ALA A 225 -20.30 1.03 9.66
C ALA A 225 -20.72 -0.37 9.17
N ALA A 226 -22.01 -0.71 9.26
CA ALA A 226 -22.53 -1.97 8.73
C ALA A 226 -22.29 -2.07 7.21
N TYR A 227 -22.58 -1.00 6.47
CA TYR A 227 -22.36 -0.97 5.01
C TYR A 227 -20.88 -0.85 4.63
N ALA A 228 -20.03 -0.27 5.47
CA ALA A 228 -18.58 -0.29 5.26
C ALA A 228 -18.04 -1.74 5.24
N VAL A 229 -18.49 -2.58 6.17
CA VAL A 229 -18.16 -4.02 6.19
C VAL A 229 -18.65 -4.73 4.93
N VAL A 230 -19.90 -4.49 4.53
CA VAL A 230 -20.52 -5.09 3.34
C VAL A 230 -19.83 -4.67 2.06
N GLU A 231 -19.51 -3.39 1.91
CA GLU A 231 -18.84 -2.86 0.72
C GLU A 231 -17.45 -3.50 0.50
N ALA A 232 -16.64 -3.57 1.57
CA ALA A 232 -15.33 -4.21 1.50
C ALA A 232 -15.44 -5.69 1.08
N ALA A 233 -16.43 -6.43 1.62
CA ALA A 233 -16.67 -7.81 1.23
C ALA A 233 -17.11 -7.95 -0.23
N ALA A 234 -18.04 -7.08 -0.68
CA ALA A 234 -18.55 -7.11 -2.04
C ALA A 234 -17.45 -6.83 -3.09
N LYS A 235 -16.53 -5.88 -2.82
CA LYS A 235 -15.38 -5.59 -3.67
C LYS A 235 -14.43 -6.78 -3.80
N VAL A 236 -14.14 -7.46 -2.70
CA VAL A 236 -13.28 -8.66 -2.68
C VAL A 236 -13.91 -9.81 -3.48
N VAL A 237 -15.24 -10.00 -3.34
CA VAL A 237 -15.99 -11.01 -4.11
C VAL A 237 -16.04 -10.66 -5.60
N ALA A 238 -16.29 -9.41 -5.94
CA ALA A 238 -16.33 -8.94 -7.34
C ALA A 238 -14.99 -9.15 -8.06
N ALA A 239 -13.88 -9.20 -7.34
CA ALA A 239 -12.56 -9.47 -7.91
C ALA A 239 -12.17 -10.96 -7.91
N GLY A 240 -13.04 -11.87 -7.48
CA GLY A 240 -12.85 -13.33 -7.60
C GLY A 240 -12.47 -14.06 -6.33
N ALA A 241 -12.39 -13.40 -5.18
CA ALA A 241 -12.10 -14.09 -3.93
C ALA A 241 -13.38 -14.49 -3.17
N ARG A 242 -13.24 -15.43 -2.25
CA ARG A 242 -14.34 -15.87 -1.37
C ARG A 242 -14.35 -15.03 -0.10
N TYR A 243 -15.52 -14.46 0.26
CA TYR A 243 -15.68 -13.61 1.44
C TYR A 243 -15.44 -14.33 2.77
N ASN A 244 -15.81 -15.61 2.88
CA ASN A 244 -15.88 -16.37 4.14
C ASN A 244 -14.51 -16.64 4.82
N ARG A 245 -13.41 -16.26 4.19
CA ARG A 245 -12.05 -16.32 4.74
C ARG A 245 -11.49 -14.94 5.10
N MET A 246 -12.26 -13.89 4.89
CA MET A 246 -11.81 -12.52 5.15
C MET A 246 -11.57 -12.26 6.64
N ARG A 247 -10.67 -11.33 6.90
CA ARG A 247 -10.42 -10.70 8.19
C ARG A 247 -10.51 -9.20 8.02
N TYR A 248 -11.01 -8.51 9.03
CA TYR A 248 -11.13 -7.06 9.00
C TYR A 248 -10.10 -6.38 9.90
N SER A 249 -9.72 -5.17 9.52
CA SER A 249 -9.11 -4.15 10.36
C SER A 249 -9.92 -2.88 10.20
N TYR A 250 -10.16 -2.15 11.29
CA TYR A 250 -10.98 -0.95 11.26
C TYR A 250 -10.13 0.29 11.52
N GLN A 251 -10.40 1.36 10.75
CA GLN A 251 -9.90 2.68 11.04
C GLN A 251 -11.07 3.55 11.48
N GLU A 252 -10.98 4.08 12.68
CA GLU A 252 -11.99 5.00 13.22
C GLU A 252 -11.43 6.41 13.30
N TYR A 253 -12.27 7.40 12.94
CA TYR A 253 -11.93 8.81 13.09
C TYR A 253 -13.21 9.60 13.40
N PHE A 254 -13.27 10.19 14.60
CA PHE A 254 -14.43 10.92 15.08
C PHE A 254 -14.04 12.32 15.54
N GLU A 255 -15.04 13.18 15.68
CA GLU A 255 -14.91 14.49 16.32
C GLU A 255 -14.29 14.38 17.71
N ARG A 256 -13.77 15.48 18.24
CA ARG A 256 -13.27 15.53 19.61
C ARG A 256 -14.39 15.15 20.60
N MET A 257 -14.11 14.18 21.45
CA MET A 257 -15.03 13.75 22.48
C MET A 257 -15.23 14.83 23.55
N THR A 258 -16.47 15.04 23.95
CA THR A 258 -16.88 16.03 24.95
C THR A 258 -17.65 15.36 26.08
N LYS A 259 -18.13 16.16 27.06
CA LYS A 259 -19.05 15.65 28.09
C LYS A 259 -20.48 15.37 27.57
N ASN A 260 -20.75 15.72 26.30
CA ASN A 260 -22.04 15.43 25.67
C ASN A 260 -22.15 13.92 25.36
N PRO A 261 -23.13 13.20 25.94
CA PRO A 261 -23.28 11.76 25.67
C PRO A 261 -23.50 11.41 24.19
N THR A 262 -23.99 12.35 23.38
CA THR A 262 -24.21 12.11 21.95
C THR A 262 -22.90 11.99 21.16
N SER A 263 -21.83 12.71 21.57
CA SER A 263 -20.52 12.55 20.92
C SER A 263 -19.98 11.13 21.09
N TRP A 264 -20.09 10.55 22.29
CA TRP A 264 -19.72 9.16 22.56
C TRP A 264 -20.66 8.13 21.91
N GLY A 265 -21.90 8.54 21.62
CA GLY A 265 -22.87 7.69 20.92
C GLY A 265 -22.50 7.40 19.45
N LYS A 266 -21.70 8.24 18.81
CA LYS A 266 -21.25 8.05 17.42
C LYS A 266 -20.31 6.85 17.29
N PRO A 267 -19.13 6.81 17.98
CA PRO A 267 -18.25 5.63 17.93
C PRO A 267 -18.93 4.37 18.45
N LEU A 268 -19.70 4.45 19.55
CA LEU A 268 -20.46 3.29 20.03
C LEU A 268 -21.41 2.74 18.97
N GLY A 269 -22.16 3.62 18.28
CA GLY A 269 -23.06 3.20 17.21
C GLY A 269 -22.32 2.54 16.04
N ALA A 270 -21.20 3.10 15.62
CA ALA A 270 -20.38 2.54 14.55
C ALA A 270 -19.83 1.15 14.91
N LEU A 271 -19.24 1.01 16.10
CA LEU A 271 -18.73 -0.29 16.59
C LEU A 271 -19.83 -1.35 16.67
N LEU A 272 -21.02 -1.00 17.16
CA LEU A 272 -22.16 -1.94 17.22
C LEU A 272 -22.62 -2.36 15.81
N GLY A 273 -22.62 -1.45 14.83
CA GLY A 273 -22.94 -1.76 13.43
C GLY A 273 -21.94 -2.73 12.81
N ALA A 274 -20.65 -2.45 12.97
CA ALA A 274 -19.58 -3.33 12.49
C ALA A 274 -19.61 -4.69 13.19
N LEU A 275 -19.74 -4.72 14.52
CA LEU A 275 -19.83 -5.96 15.32
C LEU A 275 -21.00 -6.84 14.85
N ARG A 276 -22.15 -6.25 14.60
CA ARG A 276 -23.31 -6.99 14.10
C ARG A 276 -23.01 -7.66 12.77
N MET A 277 -22.38 -6.95 11.83
CA MET A 277 -22.01 -7.54 10.53
C MET A 277 -20.97 -8.64 10.68
N GLN A 278 -19.97 -8.46 11.56
CA GLN A 278 -19.00 -9.52 11.84
C GLN A 278 -19.68 -10.81 12.32
N VAL A 279 -20.60 -10.68 13.28
CA VAL A 279 -21.32 -11.84 13.85
C VAL A 279 -22.23 -12.48 12.80
N GLU A 280 -23.03 -11.68 12.09
CA GLU A 280 -24.00 -12.20 11.11
C GLU A 280 -23.33 -12.79 9.87
N LEU A 281 -22.19 -12.23 9.39
CA LEU A 281 -21.44 -12.76 8.25
C LEU A 281 -20.41 -13.83 8.65
N GLY A 282 -20.09 -13.97 9.94
CA GLY A 282 -19.07 -14.88 10.43
C GLY A 282 -17.63 -14.42 10.12
N LEU A 283 -17.38 -13.11 10.08
CA LEU A 283 -16.12 -12.52 9.67
C LEU A 283 -15.48 -11.74 10.83
N PRO A 284 -14.38 -12.23 11.42
CA PRO A 284 -13.73 -11.55 12.54
C PRO A 284 -12.87 -10.37 12.10
N SER A 285 -12.65 -9.42 13.03
CA SER A 285 -11.60 -8.41 12.92
C SER A 285 -10.38 -8.81 13.72
N ILE A 286 -9.19 -8.41 13.24
CA ILE A 286 -7.92 -8.62 13.94
C ILE A 286 -7.58 -7.44 14.87
N GLY A 287 -8.25 -6.31 14.72
CA GLY A 287 -8.01 -5.08 15.45
C GLY A 287 -8.33 -3.85 14.61
N GLY A 288 -7.71 -2.75 14.94
CA GLY A 288 -7.89 -1.49 14.25
C GLY A 288 -7.14 -0.37 14.95
N LYS A 289 -7.44 0.86 14.55
CA LYS A 289 -6.92 2.09 15.15
C LYS A 289 -8.03 3.12 15.24
N ASP A 290 -8.09 3.83 16.33
CA ASP A 290 -9.06 4.90 16.55
C ASP A 290 -8.39 6.26 16.78
N SER A 291 -9.14 7.34 16.52
CA SER A 291 -8.77 8.71 16.87
C SER A 291 -10.02 9.55 17.08
N MET A 292 -10.01 10.34 18.13
CA MET A 292 -11.10 11.24 18.52
C MET A 292 -10.63 12.71 18.43
N SER A 293 -9.88 13.05 17.39
CA SER A 293 -9.26 14.37 17.20
C SER A 293 -9.81 15.14 16.00
N GLY A 294 -10.86 14.64 15.36
CA GLY A 294 -11.41 15.16 14.09
C GLY A 294 -12.27 16.43 14.23
N THR A 295 -11.80 17.39 15.03
CA THR A 295 -12.44 18.71 15.17
C THR A 295 -11.40 19.80 14.92
N PHE A 296 -11.69 20.70 13.97
CA PHE A 296 -10.92 21.90 13.72
C PHE A 296 -11.86 23.12 13.78
N GLN A 297 -11.68 23.95 14.80
CA GLN A 297 -12.59 25.06 15.11
C GLN A 297 -14.03 24.54 15.31
N ASP A 298 -14.96 24.92 14.43
CA ASP A 298 -16.37 24.52 14.38
C ASP A 298 -16.66 23.40 13.36
N ILE A 299 -15.65 22.92 12.64
CA ILE A 299 -15.75 21.86 11.65
C ILE A 299 -15.46 20.51 12.32
N ASN A 300 -16.37 19.57 12.18
CA ASN A 300 -16.19 18.18 12.59
C ASN A 300 -16.11 17.27 11.36
N VAL A 301 -15.23 16.26 11.44
CA VAL A 301 -15.24 15.19 10.43
C VAL A 301 -16.55 14.41 10.48
N PRO A 302 -17.04 13.86 9.36
CA PRO A 302 -18.10 12.86 9.39
C PRO A 302 -17.70 11.68 10.28
N PRO A 303 -18.64 11.07 11.03
CA PRO A 303 -18.34 9.87 11.79
C PRO A 303 -17.74 8.81 10.86
N MET A 304 -16.55 8.32 11.16
CA MET A 304 -15.87 7.36 10.30
C MET A 304 -15.55 6.08 11.06
N LEU A 305 -16.08 4.97 10.55
CA LEU A 305 -15.51 3.64 10.70
C LEU A 305 -15.33 3.09 9.29
N MET A 306 -14.10 3.06 8.85
CA MET A 306 -13.70 2.45 7.58
C MET A 306 -13.31 1.00 7.82
N ALA A 307 -13.88 0.10 7.03
CA ALA A 307 -13.59 -1.32 7.11
C ALA A 307 -12.59 -1.71 6.01
N PHE A 308 -11.43 -2.24 6.42
CA PHE A 308 -10.47 -2.86 5.52
C PHE A 308 -10.63 -4.37 5.61
N GLY A 309 -11.03 -5.02 4.51
CA GLY A 309 -11.19 -6.46 4.43
C GLY A 309 -10.06 -7.09 3.62
N ILE A 310 -9.39 -8.10 4.19
CA ILE A 310 -8.30 -8.83 3.54
C ILE A 310 -8.54 -10.34 3.56
N THR A 311 -8.17 -11.01 2.47
CA THR A 311 -8.13 -12.48 2.37
C THR A 311 -7.05 -12.91 1.38
N THR A 312 -6.95 -14.21 1.14
CA THR A 312 -6.10 -14.80 0.11
C THR A 312 -6.92 -15.28 -1.08
N VAL A 313 -6.32 -15.25 -2.25
CA VAL A 313 -6.91 -15.72 -3.50
C VAL A 313 -5.84 -16.38 -4.37
N ASN A 314 -6.24 -17.31 -5.26
CA ASN A 314 -5.35 -17.72 -6.35
C ASN A 314 -5.30 -16.62 -7.41
N ALA A 315 -4.11 -16.17 -7.77
CA ALA A 315 -3.92 -15.08 -8.74
C ALA A 315 -4.57 -15.35 -10.11
N GLY A 316 -4.65 -16.63 -10.51
CA GLY A 316 -5.31 -17.04 -11.75
C GLY A 316 -6.83 -16.96 -11.73
N GLN A 317 -7.45 -16.79 -10.55
CA GLN A 317 -8.91 -16.62 -10.41
C GLN A 317 -9.34 -15.15 -10.34
N VAL A 318 -8.37 -14.23 -10.25
CA VAL A 318 -8.65 -12.81 -10.13
C VAL A 318 -9.13 -12.24 -11.46
N ILE A 319 -10.24 -11.51 -11.44
CA ILE A 319 -10.79 -10.80 -12.60
C ILE A 319 -10.69 -9.28 -12.40
N SER A 320 -10.50 -8.56 -13.50
CA SER A 320 -10.51 -7.09 -13.51
C SER A 320 -11.90 -6.53 -13.81
N THR A 321 -12.08 -5.25 -13.58
CA THR A 321 -13.39 -4.59 -13.67
C THR A 321 -13.84 -4.27 -15.09
N ASP A 322 -12.92 -4.12 -16.05
CA ASP A 322 -13.21 -3.70 -17.41
C ASP A 322 -14.04 -4.73 -18.20
N PHE A 323 -15.01 -4.29 -19.01
CA PHE A 323 -15.76 -5.15 -19.92
C PHE A 323 -14.82 -5.86 -20.91
N LYS A 324 -15.05 -7.15 -21.16
CA LYS A 324 -14.14 -8.01 -21.92
C LYS A 324 -14.48 -8.13 -23.41
N ARG A 325 -15.74 -8.17 -23.75
CA ARG A 325 -16.18 -8.31 -25.16
C ARG A 325 -17.58 -7.76 -25.39
N PRO A 326 -17.90 -7.26 -26.59
CA PRO A 326 -19.28 -6.94 -26.99
C PRO A 326 -20.16 -8.20 -27.05
N GLY A 327 -21.45 -8.03 -26.78
CA GLY A 327 -22.46 -9.09 -26.81
C GLY A 327 -22.51 -9.97 -25.56
N SER A 328 -21.82 -9.59 -24.50
CA SER A 328 -21.97 -10.23 -23.18
C SER A 328 -23.20 -9.68 -22.46
N ARG A 329 -23.86 -10.52 -21.67
CA ARG A 329 -25.00 -10.11 -20.86
C ARG A 329 -24.56 -9.35 -19.61
N LEU A 330 -25.31 -8.33 -19.24
CA LEU A 330 -25.09 -7.53 -18.03
C LEU A 330 -26.19 -7.79 -17.02
N TYR A 331 -25.78 -8.25 -15.84
CA TYR A 331 -26.69 -8.49 -14.72
C TYR A 331 -26.30 -7.65 -13.51
N LEU A 332 -27.31 -7.26 -12.73
CA LEU A 332 -27.13 -6.79 -11.36
C LEU A 332 -27.53 -7.92 -10.42
N VAL A 333 -26.54 -8.51 -9.71
CA VAL A 333 -26.81 -9.39 -8.58
C VAL A 333 -27.19 -8.51 -7.39
N ARG A 334 -28.49 -8.33 -7.22
CA ARG A 334 -29.06 -7.31 -6.33
C ARG A 334 -29.08 -7.76 -4.88
N HIS A 335 -28.64 -6.89 -4.01
CA HIS A 335 -28.90 -6.94 -2.57
C HIS A 335 -30.03 -5.98 -2.21
N THR A 336 -30.99 -6.46 -1.43
CA THR A 336 -32.12 -5.66 -0.95
C THR A 336 -32.01 -5.51 0.57
N PRO A 337 -31.86 -4.27 1.08
CA PRO A 337 -31.85 -4.03 2.51
C PRO A 337 -33.14 -4.49 3.20
N ARG A 338 -33.05 -4.87 4.48
CA ARG A 338 -34.23 -5.11 5.33
C ARG A 338 -35.00 -3.82 5.53
N ALA A 339 -36.27 -3.92 5.97
CA ALA A 339 -37.12 -2.76 6.26
C ALA A 339 -36.52 -1.78 7.29
N SER A 340 -35.58 -2.25 8.11
CA SER A 340 -34.77 -1.42 9.03
C SER A 340 -33.58 -0.71 8.38
N TYR A 341 -33.44 -0.75 7.08
CA TYR A 341 -32.28 -0.31 6.30
C TYR A 341 -30.98 -1.07 6.60
N MET A 342 -30.99 -2.09 7.45
CA MET A 342 -29.83 -2.97 7.68
C MET A 342 -29.64 -3.94 6.53
N PRO A 343 -28.37 -4.37 6.26
CA PRO A 343 -28.09 -5.40 5.26
C PRO A 343 -28.87 -6.71 5.56
N ASP A 344 -29.37 -7.34 4.51
CA ASP A 344 -29.83 -8.72 4.59
C ASP A 344 -28.65 -9.68 4.41
N THR A 345 -28.11 -10.14 5.51
CA THR A 345 -26.88 -10.93 5.54
C THR A 345 -27.05 -12.34 4.97
N GLU A 346 -28.24 -12.92 5.02
CA GLU A 346 -28.48 -14.22 4.40
C GLU A 346 -28.52 -14.09 2.87
N GLN A 347 -29.16 -13.05 2.35
CA GLN A 347 -29.12 -12.75 0.93
C GLN A 347 -27.69 -12.44 0.45
N LEU A 348 -26.93 -11.65 1.24
CA LEU A 348 -25.52 -11.34 0.92
C LEU A 348 -24.65 -12.59 0.83
N LYS A 349 -24.75 -13.51 1.81
CA LYS A 349 -24.01 -14.78 1.79
C LYS A 349 -24.34 -15.59 0.55
N ALA A 350 -25.61 -15.70 0.20
CA ALA A 350 -26.06 -16.43 -0.98
C ALA A 350 -25.56 -15.76 -2.27
N ASN A 351 -25.68 -14.44 -2.40
CA ASN A 351 -25.21 -13.68 -3.56
C ASN A 351 -23.70 -13.76 -3.73
N PHE A 352 -22.93 -13.58 -2.65
CA PHE A 352 -21.47 -13.66 -2.68
C PHE A 352 -20.98 -15.06 -3.05
N GLY A 353 -21.62 -16.10 -2.51
CA GLY A 353 -21.32 -17.49 -2.90
C GLY A 353 -21.58 -17.72 -4.38
N PHE A 354 -22.74 -17.30 -4.87
CA PHE A 354 -23.12 -17.43 -6.28
C PHE A 354 -22.13 -16.72 -7.21
N VAL A 355 -21.80 -15.47 -6.94
CA VAL A 355 -20.85 -14.70 -7.76
C VAL A 355 -19.47 -15.35 -7.77
N SER A 356 -18.95 -15.74 -6.59
CA SER A 356 -17.66 -16.44 -6.51
C SER A 356 -17.65 -17.74 -7.32
N ASP A 357 -18.70 -18.56 -7.23
CA ASP A 357 -18.82 -19.81 -7.98
C ASP A 357 -18.88 -19.56 -9.50
N CYS A 358 -19.58 -18.50 -9.93
CA CYS A 358 -19.65 -18.14 -11.35
C CYS A 358 -18.30 -17.62 -11.88
N ILE A 359 -17.55 -16.87 -11.09
CA ILE A 359 -16.20 -16.42 -11.47
C ILE A 359 -15.26 -17.63 -11.57
N GLU A 360 -15.29 -18.55 -10.62
CA GLU A 360 -14.44 -19.75 -10.64
C GLU A 360 -14.73 -20.65 -11.86
N ARG A 361 -15.96 -20.69 -12.36
CA ARG A 361 -16.31 -21.42 -13.58
C ARG A 361 -16.00 -20.66 -14.88
N GLY A 362 -15.67 -19.37 -14.79
CA GLY A 362 -15.49 -18.50 -15.95
C GLY A 362 -16.80 -18.01 -16.58
N ASP A 363 -17.93 -18.14 -15.92
CA ASP A 363 -19.24 -17.66 -16.35
C ASP A 363 -19.31 -16.13 -16.29
N ILE A 364 -18.76 -15.53 -15.22
CA ILE A 364 -18.60 -14.08 -15.05
C ILE A 364 -17.21 -13.68 -15.53
N LEU A 365 -17.15 -12.71 -16.43
CA LEU A 365 -15.93 -12.24 -17.09
C LEU A 365 -15.32 -11.01 -16.39
N SER A 366 -16.17 -10.09 -15.92
CA SER A 366 -15.80 -8.90 -15.17
C SER A 366 -16.91 -8.52 -14.20
N ALA A 367 -16.56 -7.81 -13.12
CA ALA A 367 -17.55 -7.42 -12.12
C ALA A 367 -17.16 -6.11 -11.43
N TRP A 368 -18.17 -5.42 -10.92
CA TRP A 368 -18.07 -4.17 -10.17
C TRP A 368 -18.98 -4.23 -8.94
N SER A 369 -18.40 -4.03 -7.75
CA SER A 369 -19.19 -3.83 -6.53
C SER A 369 -19.83 -2.44 -6.58
N VAL A 370 -21.16 -2.38 -6.49
CA VAL A 370 -21.89 -1.11 -6.51
C VAL A 370 -21.57 -0.30 -5.27
N GLY A 371 -21.03 0.90 -5.48
CA GLY A 371 -20.56 1.81 -4.44
C GLY A 371 -21.33 3.12 -4.43
N PHE A 372 -20.62 4.19 -4.13
CA PHE A 372 -21.16 5.54 -3.95
C PHE A 372 -21.90 6.07 -5.19
N GLY A 373 -21.35 5.86 -6.37
CA GLY A 373 -21.94 6.34 -7.64
C GLY A 373 -23.05 5.47 -8.21
N GLY A 374 -23.53 4.47 -7.47
CA GLY A 374 -24.60 3.57 -7.92
C GLY A 374 -24.17 2.66 -9.07
N VAL A 375 -25.16 2.05 -9.74
CA VAL A 375 -24.95 1.21 -10.93
C VAL A 375 -24.38 2.04 -12.09
N ALA A 376 -24.74 3.33 -12.16
CA ALA A 376 -24.24 4.28 -13.16
C ALA A 376 -22.72 4.40 -13.18
N GLU A 377 -22.11 4.51 -12.00
CA GLU A 377 -20.64 4.51 -11.86
C GLU A 377 -20.04 3.21 -12.42
N GLY A 378 -20.59 2.06 -12.01
CA GLY A 378 -20.10 0.76 -12.44
C GLY A 378 -20.14 0.60 -13.94
N LEU A 379 -21.27 0.91 -14.60
CA LEU A 379 -21.42 0.84 -16.05
C LEU A 379 -20.39 1.71 -16.78
N ALA A 380 -20.16 2.94 -16.31
CA ALA A 380 -19.23 3.86 -16.94
C ALA A 380 -17.77 3.39 -16.77
N LYS A 381 -17.36 3.11 -15.53
CA LYS A 381 -15.98 2.73 -15.20
C LYS A 381 -15.58 1.37 -15.80
N MET A 382 -16.51 0.41 -15.88
CA MET A 382 -16.27 -0.86 -16.57
C MET A 382 -16.10 -0.69 -18.09
N ALA A 383 -16.76 0.30 -18.69
CA ALA A 383 -16.70 0.56 -20.12
C ALA A 383 -15.39 1.22 -20.58
N PHE A 384 -14.75 2.02 -19.73
CA PHE A 384 -13.62 2.87 -20.12
C PHE A 384 -12.39 2.09 -20.57
N GLY A 385 -12.02 1.02 -19.86
CA GLY A 385 -10.73 0.32 -20.04
C GLY A 385 -10.53 -0.33 -21.38
N ASN A 386 -11.57 -0.97 -21.94
CA ASN A 386 -11.51 -1.60 -23.25
C ASN A 386 -12.33 -0.84 -24.32
N ARG A 387 -12.92 0.29 -23.95
CA ARG A 387 -13.75 1.08 -24.87
C ARG A 387 -14.95 0.27 -25.40
N ILE A 388 -15.54 -0.55 -24.53
CA ILE A 388 -16.72 -1.36 -24.84
C ILE A 388 -17.90 -0.71 -24.15
N GLY A 389 -18.90 -0.33 -24.92
CA GLY A 389 -20.10 0.28 -24.37
C GLY A 389 -21.10 -0.72 -23.82
N ALA A 390 -22.23 -0.22 -23.36
CA ALA A 390 -23.32 -1.04 -22.87
C ALA A 390 -24.67 -0.46 -23.26
N GLN A 391 -25.65 -1.34 -23.54
CA GLN A 391 -27.04 -0.97 -23.72
C GLN A 391 -27.88 -1.61 -22.64
N VAL A 392 -28.45 -0.77 -21.75
CA VAL A 392 -29.16 -1.24 -20.56
C VAL A 392 -30.51 -0.51 -20.41
N LYS A 393 -31.44 -1.18 -19.71
CA LYS A 393 -32.70 -0.59 -19.24
C LYS A 393 -32.82 -0.76 -17.73
N MET A 394 -33.08 0.32 -17.02
CA MET A 394 -33.17 0.34 -15.57
C MET A 394 -33.98 1.56 -15.12
N ASP A 395 -34.64 1.47 -13.96
CA ASP A 395 -35.23 2.64 -13.30
C ASP A 395 -34.16 3.72 -13.06
N GLU A 396 -34.50 4.98 -13.41
CA GLU A 396 -33.53 6.09 -13.37
C GLU A 396 -33.04 6.36 -11.95
N HIS A 397 -33.89 6.22 -10.94
CA HIS A 397 -33.46 6.42 -9.57
C HIS A 397 -32.55 5.28 -9.09
N ALA A 398 -32.97 4.04 -9.35
CA ALA A 398 -32.18 2.87 -8.98
C ALA A 398 -30.78 2.84 -9.66
N LEU A 399 -30.62 3.57 -10.77
CA LEU A 399 -29.33 3.73 -11.46
C LEU A 399 -28.29 4.48 -10.61
N PHE A 400 -28.73 5.48 -9.83
CA PHE A 400 -27.86 6.37 -9.05
C PHE A 400 -27.90 6.13 -7.54
N ASP A 401 -28.90 5.44 -7.03
CA ASP A 401 -29.06 5.18 -5.61
C ASP A 401 -27.96 4.27 -5.06
N TYR A 402 -27.65 4.38 -3.76
CA TYR A 402 -26.72 3.47 -3.11
C TYR A 402 -27.28 2.05 -3.08
N ALA A 403 -26.60 1.12 -3.69
CA ALA A 403 -27.01 -0.29 -3.73
C ALA A 403 -25.90 -1.22 -3.19
N TYR A 404 -25.33 -0.84 -2.04
CA TYR A 404 -24.26 -1.58 -1.40
C TYR A 404 -24.57 -3.06 -1.19
N GLY A 405 -23.60 -3.93 -1.46
CA GLY A 405 -23.73 -5.37 -1.46
C GLY A 405 -24.24 -5.95 -2.77
N SER A 406 -24.75 -5.11 -3.70
CA SER A 406 -25.06 -5.51 -5.07
C SER A 406 -23.78 -5.52 -5.92
N ILE A 407 -23.72 -6.44 -6.90
CA ILE A 407 -22.59 -6.60 -7.81
C ILE A 407 -23.10 -6.56 -9.25
N LEU A 408 -22.59 -5.60 -10.03
CA LEU A 408 -22.77 -5.54 -11.48
C LEU A 408 -21.81 -6.52 -12.12
N VAL A 409 -22.29 -7.41 -13.01
CA VAL A 409 -21.45 -8.45 -13.63
C VAL A 409 -21.65 -8.49 -15.14
N GLU A 410 -20.56 -8.70 -15.87
CA GLU A 410 -20.53 -9.10 -17.26
C GLU A 410 -20.49 -10.63 -17.31
N SER A 411 -21.46 -11.26 -17.97
CA SER A 411 -21.57 -12.71 -18.04
C SER A 411 -21.49 -13.24 -19.45
N ALA A 412 -20.72 -14.32 -19.61
CA ALA A 412 -20.62 -15.07 -20.86
C ALA A 412 -21.85 -15.94 -21.13
N VAL A 413 -22.63 -16.24 -20.11
CA VAL A 413 -23.76 -17.15 -20.11
C VAL A 413 -25.00 -16.51 -19.52
N GLU A 414 -26.15 -17.15 -19.68
CA GLU A 414 -27.35 -16.78 -18.93
C GLU A 414 -27.23 -17.17 -17.47
N LEU A 415 -27.53 -16.24 -16.56
CA LEU A 415 -27.52 -16.46 -15.13
C LEU A 415 -28.95 -16.73 -14.65
N ASP A 416 -29.23 -17.98 -14.26
CA ASP A 416 -30.49 -18.37 -13.62
C ASP A 416 -30.33 -18.31 -12.11
N TYR A 417 -30.56 -17.13 -11.54
CA TYR A 417 -30.43 -16.87 -10.11
C TYR A 417 -31.43 -15.81 -9.66
N PRO A 418 -32.16 -16.03 -8.55
CA PRO A 418 -33.27 -15.13 -8.15
C PRO A 418 -32.88 -13.67 -7.95
N SER A 419 -31.64 -13.40 -7.52
CA SER A 419 -31.15 -12.03 -7.32
C SER A 419 -30.43 -11.47 -8.55
N ALA A 420 -30.26 -12.21 -9.64
CA ALA A 420 -29.63 -11.73 -10.88
C ALA A 420 -30.66 -11.09 -11.81
N GLU A 421 -30.69 -9.77 -11.81
CA GLU A 421 -31.54 -8.96 -12.68
C GLU A 421 -30.81 -8.66 -14.00
N LEU A 422 -31.36 -9.10 -15.13
CA LEU A 422 -30.80 -8.77 -16.46
C LEU A 422 -31.05 -7.31 -16.78
N LEU A 423 -29.98 -6.53 -16.94
CA LEU A 423 -30.04 -5.12 -17.30
C LEU A 423 -29.96 -4.89 -18.82
N GLY A 424 -29.22 -5.71 -19.55
CA GLY A 424 -28.94 -5.57 -20.97
C GLY A 424 -27.66 -6.29 -21.39
N GLU A 425 -26.93 -5.68 -22.31
CA GLU A 425 -25.74 -6.28 -22.92
C GLU A 425 -24.63 -5.25 -23.19
N THR A 426 -23.40 -5.73 -23.30
CA THR A 426 -22.26 -4.95 -23.80
C THR A 426 -22.34 -4.79 -25.30
N VAL A 427 -21.92 -3.65 -25.83
CA VAL A 427 -21.97 -3.33 -27.26
C VAL A 427 -20.63 -2.83 -27.80
N ALA A 428 -20.39 -3.00 -29.09
CA ALA A 428 -19.18 -2.49 -29.74
C ALA A 428 -19.18 -0.95 -29.92
N ASP A 429 -20.34 -0.29 -29.81
CA ASP A 429 -20.44 1.16 -29.83
C ASP A 429 -19.75 1.73 -28.54
N GLU A 430 -18.86 2.68 -28.73
CA GLU A 430 -18.14 3.34 -27.62
C GLU A 430 -19.05 4.35 -26.89
N ALA A 431 -20.19 3.87 -26.40
CA ALA A 431 -21.19 4.66 -25.69
C ALA A 431 -21.94 3.84 -24.64
N LEU A 432 -22.41 4.49 -23.59
CA LEU A 432 -23.48 3.95 -22.75
C LEU A 432 -24.82 4.35 -23.31
N ILE A 433 -25.70 3.37 -23.54
CA ILE A 433 -27.07 3.57 -24.01
C ILE A 433 -27.98 3.12 -22.85
N VAL A 434 -28.44 4.09 -22.06
CA VAL A 434 -29.30 3.83 -20.91
C VAL A 434 -30.70 4.34 -21.20
N ASN A 435 -31.71 3.46 -21.16
CA ASN A 435 -33.11 3.79 -21.44
C ASN A 435 -33.31 4.47 -22.83
N GLY A 436 -32.42 4.15 -23.80
CA GLY A 436 -32.45 4.74 -25.14
C GLY A 436 -31.66 6.06 -25.28
N VAL A 437 -31.12 6.60 -24.20
CA VAL A 437 -30.24 7.79 -24.20
C VAL A 437 -28.81 7.35 -24.44
N ARG A 438 -28.22 7.79 -25.56
CA ARG A 438 -26.84 7.48 -25.95
C ARG A 438 -25.88 8.54 -25.38
N MET A 439 -24.87 8.10 -24.63
CA MET A 439 -23.83 8.92 -23.98
C MET A 439 -22.45 8.41 -24.41
N PRO A 440 -21.68 9.19 -25.21
CA PRO A 440 -20.34 8.78 -25.68
C PRO A 440 -19.36 8.56 -24.52
N LEU A 441 -18.53 7.51 -24.59
CA LEU A 441 -17.56 7.19 -23.54
C LEU A 441 -16.53 8.30 -23.34
N ASP A 442 -16.15 9.03 -24.40
CA ASP A 442 -15.20 10.15 -24.28
C ASP A 442 -15.74 11.30 -23.41
N GLU A 443 -17.04 11.60 -23.54
CA GLU A 443 -17.68 12.64 -22.74
C GLU A 443 -17.78 12.21 -21.27
N LEU A 444 -18.16 10.95 -21.03
CA LEU A 444 -18.27 10.38 -19.69
C LEU A 444 -16.88 10.27 -19.01
N TYR A 445 -15.87 9.82 -19.75
CA TYR A 445 -14.49 9.73 -19.25
C TYR A 445 -13.94 11.11 -18.88
N ARG A 446 -14.18 12.11 -19.73
CA ARG A 446 -13.80 13.51 -19.44
C ARG A 446 -14.48 14.02 -18.18
N ALA A 447 -15.78 13.82 -18.03
CA ALA A 447 -16.51 14.21 -16.82
C ALA A 447 -15.93 13.54 -15.55
N ASN A 448 -15.44 12.29 -15.67
CA ASN A 448 -14.86 11.56 -14.55
C ASN A 448 -13.43 11.98 -14.18
N THR A 449 -12.64 12.52 -15.12
CA THR A 449 -11.21 12.77 -14.92
C THR A 449 -10.84 14.25 -14.83
N GLU A 450 -11.53 15.13 -15.56
CA GLU A 450 -11.08 16.51 -15.79
C GLU A 450 -10.99 17.35 -14.50
N LYS A 451 -11.97 17.22 -13.62
CA LYS A 451 -12.04 18.00 -12.37
C LYS A 451 -10.82 17.77 -11.47
N PHE A 452 -10.43 16.52 -11.28
CA PHE A 452 -9.31 16.16 -10.40
C PHE A 452 -7.95 16.44 -11.07
N ALA A 453 -7.87 16.34 -12.39
CA ALA A 453 -6.66 16.65 -13.16
C ALA A 453 -6.22 18.13 -13.04
N THR A 454 -7.10 19.04 -12.60
CA THR A 454 -6.72 20.43 -12.31
C THR A 454 -5.82 20.56 -11.07
N ILE A 455 -5.88 19.58 -10.15
CA ILE A 455 -5.09 19.53 -8.92
C ILE A 455 -3.92 18.56 -9.07
N TYR A 456 -4.20 17.37 -9.60
CA TYR A 456 -3.23 16.32 -9.88
C TYR A 456 -3.27 15.97 -11.37
N PRO A 457 -2.49 16.66 -12.23
CA PRO A 457 -2.47 16.40 -13.66
C PRO A 457 -2.05 14.95 -13.94
N ASP A 458 -2.80 14.28 -14.82
CA ASP A 458 -2.48 12.93 -15.33
C ASP A 458 -1.55 12.97 -16.56
N LYS A 459 -1.26 14.18 -17.07
CA LYS A 459 -0.37 14.42 -18.21
C LYS A 459 0.60 15.54 -17.88
N GLY A 460 1.87 15.35 -18.25
CA GLY A 460 2.86 16.42 -18.21
C GLY A 460 2.65 17.42 -19.36
N GLU A 461 3.08 18.65 -19.17
CA GLU A 461 3.21 19.61 -20.26
C GLU A 461 4.41 19.17 -21.12
N ASN A 462 4.13 18.69 -22.32
CA ASN A 462 5.19 18.32 -23.25
C ASN A 462 5.47 19.52 -24.18
N HIS A 463 6.55 20.20 -23.95
CA HIS A 463 7.01 21.32 -24.79
C HIS A 463 8.09 20.90 -25.81
N ALA A 464 8.49 19.63 -25.81
CA ALA A 464 9.50 19.13 -26.73
C ALA A 464 8.87 18.62 -28.03
N GLU A 465 9.46 18.95 -29.18
CA GLU A 465 9.15 18.27 -30.43
C GLU A 465 9.50 16.78 -30.27
N VAL A 466 8.51 15.93 -30.55
CA VAL A 466 8.75 14.48 -30.61
C VAL A 466 9.59 14.20 -31.85
N VAL A 467 10.87 13.96 -31.67
CA VAL A 467 11.72 13.45 -32.73
C VAL A 467 11.49 11.94 -32.80
N GLU A 468 10.76 11.49 -33.81
CA GLU A 468 10.67 10.05 -34.12
C GLU A 468 12.04 9.55 -34.57
N THR A 469 12.75 8.96 -33.63
CA THR A 469 13.95 8.18 -33.97
C THR A 469 13.55 6.73 -34.13
N THR A 470 13.77 6.17 -35.33
CA THR A 470 13.74 4.72 -35.50
C THR A 470 15.13 4.20 -35.11
N PRO A 471 15.30 3.66 -33.89
CA PRO A 471 16.62 3.16 -33.50
C PRO A 471 16.97 1.97 -34.40
N GLU A 472 18.10 2.04 -35.09
CA GLU A 472 18.70 0.83 -35.68
C GLU A 472 18.89 -0.16 -34.53
N ARG A 473 18.24 -1.30 -34.61
CA ARG A 473 18.37 -2.38 -33.62
C ARG A 473 19.75 -2.97 -33.73
N ARG A 474 20.72 -2.42 -32.99
CA ARG A 474 22.07 -3.04 -32.86
C ARG A 474 21.88 -4.28 -31.98
N VAL A 475 22.07 -5.44 -32.58
CA VAL A 475 22.19 -6.69 -31.84
C VAL A 475 23.63 -6.76 -31.35
N PHE A 476 23.82 -6.56 -30.05
CA PHE A 476 25.11 -6.81 -29.42
C PHE A 476 25.27 -8.32 -29.23
N HIS A 477 26.27 -8.91 -29.80
CA HIS A 477 26.70 -10.26 -29.48
C HIS A 477 27.81 -10.16 -28.44
N TYR A 478 27.62 -10.84 -27.32
CA TYR A 478 28.65 -11.02 -26.33
C TYR A 478 29.72 -11.95 -26.92
N GLU A 479 30.95 -11.47 -27.07
CA GLU A 479 32.07 -12.21 -27.67
C GLU A 479 32.94 -12.93 -26.63
N GLY A 480 32.59 -12.81 -25.32
CA GLY A 480 33.29 -13.50 -24.23
C GLY A 480 32.91 -14.96 -24.08
N GLU A 481 33.60 -15.67 -23.18
CA GLU A 481 33.24 -17.04 -22.83
C GLU A 481 31.86 -17.11 -22.20
N ALA A 482 31.04 -18.05 -22.65
CA ALA A 482 29.69 -18.28 -22.07
C ALA A 482 29.84 -18.83 -20.65
N VAL A 483 29.24 -18.17 -19.69
CA VAL A 483 29.19 -18.59 -18.30
C VAL A 483 27.76 -19.12 -18.00
N GLU A 484 27.67 -20.38 -17.66
CA GLU A 484 26.35 -21.04 -17.41
C GLU A 484 25.66 -20.47 -16.19
N HIS A 485 26.39 -20.20 -15.11
CA HIS A 485 25.88 -19.61 -13.86
C HIS A 485 26.74 -18.37 -13.51
N PRO A 486 26.43 -17.19 -14.08
CA PRO A 486 27.20 -16.00 -13.76
C PRO A 486 26.97 -15.56 -12.31
N VAL A 487 28.05 -15.14 -11.65
CA VAL A 487 27.99 -14.59 -10.30
C VAL A 487 27.72 -13.09 -10.38
N ALA A 488 26.58 -12.66 -9.81
CA ALA A 488 26.24 -11.25 -9.63
C ALA A 488 26.58 -10.82 -8.20
N TYR A 489 27.38 -9.77 -8.04
CA TYR A 489 27.70 -9.19 -6.74
C TYR A 489 26.93 -7.89 -6.53
N LEU A 490 26.18 -7.81 -5.44
CA LEU A 490 25.38 -6.66 -5.02
C LEU A 490 25.93 -6.12 -3.69
N PRO A 491 26.78 -5.08 -3.69
CA PRO A 491 27.12 -4.37 -2.46
C PRO A 491 25.90 -3.60 -1.94
N VAL A 492 25.69 -3.66 -0.63
CA VAL A 492 24.63 -2.95 0.07
C VAL A 492 25.24 -1.81 0.86
N PHE A 493 24.93 -0.58 0.48
CA PHE A 493 25.38 0.63 1.16
C PHE A 493 24.31 1.13 2.15
N PRO A 494 24.66 1.91 3.17
CA PRO A 494 23.67 2.62 3.96
C PRO A 494 22.71 3.41 3.06
N GLY A 495 21.38 3.17 3.18
CA GLY A 495 20.38 3.79 2.31
C GLY A 495 20.12 3.08 0.98
N THR A 496 20.73 1.93 0.70
CA THR A 496 20.37 1.09 -0.44
C THR A 496 18.97 0.52 -0.26
N ASN A 497 18.17 0.57 -1.32
CA ASN A 497 16.87 -0.07 -1.43
C ASN A 497 16.85 -1.08 -2.57
N CYS A 498 15.83 -1.97 -2.59
CA CYS A 498 15.60 -2.93 -3.66
C CYS A 498 16.72 -3.98 -3.86
N ASP A 499 17.63 -4.15 -2.91
CA ASP A 499 18.70 -5.15 -2.98
C ASP A 499 18.12 -6.57 -3.03
N TYR A 500 17.11 -6.89 -2.22
CA TYR A 500 16.42 -8.18 -2.25
C TYR A 500 15.68 -8.43 -3.56
N ASP A 501 14.98 -7.44 -4.09
CA ASP A 501 14.23 -7.56 -5.34
C ASP A 501 15.18 -7.71 -6.53
N THR A 502 16.28 -6.95 -6.53
CA THR A 502 17.34 -7.05 -7.53
C THR A 502 18.01 -8.43 -7.46
N ALA A 503 18.38 -8.89 -6.28
CA ALA A 503 18.95 -10.22 -6.07
C ALA A 503 18.01 -11.34 -6.56
N LYS A 504 16.71 -11.22 -6.25
CA LYS A 504 15.68 -12.15 -6.74
C LYS A 504 15.60 -12.16 -8.27
N ALA A 505 15.65 -10.99 -8.93
CA ALA A 505 15.61 -10.92 -10.38
C ALA A 505 16.80 -11.64 -11.03
N PHE A 506 18.01 -11.47 -10.47
CA PHE A 506 19.22 -12.18 -10.94
C PHE A 506 19.11 -13.69 -10.72
N ARG A 507 18.65 -14.16 -9.56
CA ARG A 507 18.43 -15.60 -9.30
C ARG A 507 17.40 -16.20 -10.25
N LEU A 508 16.29 -15.50 -10.52
CA LEU A 508 15.29 -15.95 -11.50
C LEU A 508 15.83 -16.01 -12.92
N ALA A 509 16.84 -15.20 -13.25
CA ALA A 509 17.55 -15.26 -14.53
C ALA A 509 18.64 -16.33 -14.58
N GLY A 510 18.86 -17.11 -13.50
CA GLY A 510 19.84 -18.19 -13.44
C GLY A 510 21.22 -17.81 -12.91
N ALA A 511 21.38 -16.59 -12.38
CA ALA A 511 22.65 -16.15 -11.79
C ALA A 511 22.79 -16.61 -10.33
N GLU A 512 24.01 -16.86 -9.90
CA GLU A 512 24.36 -16.88 -8.48
C GLU A 512 24.49 -15.44 -7.97
N VAL A 513 24.00 -15.18 -6.75
CA VAL A 513 24.02 -13.83 -6.17
C VAL A 513 24.80 -13.82 -4.87
N THR A 514 25.78 -12.95 -4.79
CA THR A 514 26.51 -12.64 -3.54
C THR A 514 26.24 -11.21 -3.13
N THR A 515 26.12 -10.98 -1.82
CA THR A 515 25.90 -9.66 -1.24
C THR A 515 26.87 -9.42 -0.08
N SER A 516 27.25 -8.18 0.16
CA SER A 516 27.91 -7.77 1.40
C SER A 516 27.42 -6.40 1.83
N VAL A 517 27.22 -6.22 3.13
CA VAL A 517 26.81 -4.93 3.72
C VAL A 517 28.07 -4.12 4.00
N LEU A 518 28.11 -2.88 3.52
CA LEU A 518 29.16 -1.94 3.87
C LEU A 518 28.90 -1.42 5.30
N CYS A 519 29.71 -1.84 6.23
CA CYS A 519 29.65 -1.42 7.63
C CYS A 519 30.56 -0.21 7.85
N ASN A 520 30.09 0.77 8.63
CA ASN A 520 30.81 2.01 8.95
C ASN A 520 30.53 2.54 10.36
N LEU A 521 30.07 1.69 11.27
CA LEU A 521 29.80 2.08 12.66
C LEU A 521 31.11 2.32 13.43
N GLU A 522 32.16 1.57 13.11
CA GLU A 522 33.48 1.68 13.71
C GLU A 522 34.56 1.89 12.63
N GLY A 523 35.72 2.47 13.00
CA GLY A 523 36.77 2.78 12.04
C GLY A 523 37.29 1.57 11.26
N ASP A 524 37.41 0.43 11.93
CA ASP A 524 37.87 -0.82 11.30
C ASP A 524 36.84 -1.48 10.40
N ASP A 525 35.56 -1.13 10.54
CA ASP A 525 34.47 -1.67 9.72
C ASP A 525 34.63 -1.31 8.24
N ILE A 526 35.03 -0.06 7.98
CA ILE A 526 35.25 0.42 6.61
C ILE A 526 36.37 -0.38 5.92
N LEU A 527 37.47 -0.62 6.62
CA LEU A 527 38.60 -1.39 6.08
C LEU A 527 38.19 -2.84 5.76
N ARG A 528 37.45 -3.48 6.68
CA ARG A 528 36.92 -4.83 6.45
C ARG A 528 35.94 -4.85 5.26
N SER A 529 35.06 -3.86 5.17
CA SER A 529 34.08 -3.77 4.08
C SER A 529 34.75 -3.57 2.72
N ILE A 530 35.78 -2.71 2.62
CA ILE A 530 36.57 -2.53 1.41
C ILE A 530 37.24 -3.84 0.99
N GLN A 531 37.85 -4.56 1.94
CA GLN A 531 38.48 -5.84 1.65
C GLN A 531 37.48 -6.89 1.14
N GLN A 532 36.31 -6.98 1.79
CA GLN A 532 35.24 -7.88 1.32
C GLN A 532 34.74 -7.51 -0.08
N MET A 533 34.53 -6.21 -0.35
CA MET A 533 34.11 -5.75 -1.67
C MET A 533 35.13 -6.16 -2.75
N LYS A 534 36.42 -5.96 -2.51
CA LYS A 534 37.49 -6.41 -3.42
C LYS A 534 37.39 -7.89 -3.73
N GLU A 535 37.27 -8.73 -2.71
CA GLU A 535 37.16 -10.19 -2.86
C GLU A 535 35.94 -10.60 -3.68
N HIS A 536 34.80 -9.94 -3.46
CA HIS A 536 33.60 -10.19 -4.26
C HIS A 536 33.74 -9.71 -5.69
N ILE A 537 34.26 -8.50 -5.93
CA ILE A 537 34.45 -7.94 -7.27
C ILE A 537 35.46 -8.80 -8.08
N SER A 538 36.54 -9.28 -7.46
CA SER A 538 37.54 -10.13 -8.14
C SER A 538 36.96 -11.44 -8.67
N ARG A 539 35.86 -11.93 -8.08
CA ARG A 539 35.22 -13.22 -8.42
C ARG A 539 33.90 -13.10 -9.18
N CYS A 540 33.27 -11.92 -9.18
CA CYS A 540 31.98 -11.74 -9.85
C CYS A 540 32.15 -11.60 -11.37
N HIS A 541 31.07 -11.87 -12.09
CA HIS A 541 30.91 -11.61 -13.51
C HIS A 541 30.13 -10.33 -13.77
N ILE A 542 29.24 -9.96 -12.80
CA ILE A 542 28.39 -8.79 -12.89
C ILE A 542 28.44 -8.05 -11.55
N LEU A 543 28.87 -6.78 -11.58
CA LEU A 543 28.74 -5.87 -10.45
C LEU A 543 27.40 -5.13 -10.56
N VAL A 544 26.58 -5.17 -9.51
CA VAL A 544 25.23 -4.58 -9.53
C VAL A 544 25.10 -3.53 -8.43
N LEU A 545 24.89 -2.28 -8.83
CA LEU A 545 24.62 -1.18 -7.92
C LEU A 545 23.12 -0.90 -7.88
N SER A 546 22.48 -1.28 -6.80
CA SER A 546 21.04 -1.09 -6.59
C SER A 546 20.69 0.38 -6.40
N GLY A 547 19.38 0.68 -6.44
CA GLY A 547 18.85 2.01 -6.16
C GLY A 547 18.76 2.34 -4.67
N GLY A 548 18.20 3.49 -4.37
CA GLY A 548 18.02 4.01 -3.03
C GLY A 548 18.52 5.43 -2.88
N PHE A 549 18.90 5.79 -1.65
CA PHE A 549 19.43 7.10 -1.27
C PHE A 549 20.68 6.91 -0.40
N SER A 550 21.77 6.53 -1.03
CA SER A 550 23.00 6.12 -0.34
C SER A 550 23.49 7.19 0.64
N ALA A 551 23.56 6.84 1.92
CA ALA A 551 23.92 7.73 3.05
C ALA A 551 23.09 9.04 3.10
N GLY A 552 21.79 8.99 2.73
CA GLY A 552 20.89 10.13 2.69
C GLY A 552 20.92 10.91 1.38
N ASP A 553 21.86 10.65 0.52
CA ASP A 553 22.02 11.18 -0.86
C ASP A 553 21.88 12.71 -0.96
N GLU A 554 22.69 13.42 -0.19
CA GLU A 554 22.74 14.89 -0.17
C GLU A 554 23.86 15.44 -1.11
N PRO A 555 23.54 16.27 -2.11
CA PRO A 555 22.19 16.60 -2.60
C PRO A 555 21.52 15.43 -3.32
N ASP A 556 20.18 15.47 -3.43
CA ASP A 556 19.37 14.42 -4.06
C ASP A 556 19.90 14.00 -5.43
N GLY A 557 19.94 12.68 -5.67
CA GLY A 557 20.42 12.12 -6.93
C GLY A 557 21.93 12.23 -7.13
N SER A 558 22.68 12.49 -6.06
CA SER A 558 24.13 12.66 -6.15
C SER A 558 24.89 11.34 -6.31
N GLY A 559 24.42 10.24 -5.72
CA GLY A 559 25.15 8.98 -5.63
C GLY A 559 26.52 9.10 -4.94
N LYS A 560 26.73 10.19 -4.21
CA LYS A 560 28.04 10.66 -3.71
C LYS A 560 28.73 9.65 -2.81
N PHE A 561 27.96 8.97 -1.97
CA PHE A 561 28.51 7.96 -1.07
C PHE A 561 29.06 6.76 -1.85
N ILE A 562 28.30 6.23 -2.82
CA ILE A 562 28.72 5.15 -3.71
C ILE A 562 29.98 5.58 -4.50
N VAL A 563 29.94 6.79 -5.06
CA VAL A 563 31.09 7.36 -5.81
C VAL A 563 32.35 7.40 -4.95
N ASN A 564 32.25 7.88 -3.70
CA ASN A 564 33.41 7.95 -2.81
C ASN A 564 33.97 6.57 -2.47
N VAL A 565 33.11 5.57 -2.25
CA VAL A 565 33.55 4.19 -1.97
C VAL A 565 34.21 3.57 -3.19
N LEU A 566 33.61 3.71 -4.38
CA LEU A 566 34.13 3.10 -5.61
C LEU A 566 35.39 3.81 -6.17
N ASN A 567 35.61 5.08 -5.80
CA ASN A 567 36.84 5.81 -6.07
C ASN A 567 38.01 5.38 -5.18
N ASN A 568 37.79 4.52 -4.17
CA ASN A 568 38.91 3.91 -3.47
C ASN A 568 39.84 3.20 -4.48
N ALA A 569 41.14 3.48 -4.44
CA ALA A 569 42.09 3.02 -5.45
C ALA A 569 42.09 1.49 -5.62
N GLU A 570 41.93 0.74 -4.53
CA GLU A 570 41.91 -0.71 -4.57
C GLU A 570 40.62 -1.27 -5.17
N ILE A 571 39.46 -0.66 -4.86
CA ILE A 571 38.16 -1.02 -5.45
C ILE A 571 38.12 -0.63 -6.93
N ALA A 572 38.61 0.57 -7.28
CA ALA A 572 38.67 1.03 -8.66
C ALA A 572 39.52 0.11 -9.54
N ALA A 573 40.65 -0.37 -9.01
CA ALA A 573 41.49 -1.34 -9.71
C ALA A 573 40.77 -2.67 -9.98
N GLU A 574 40.01 -3.19 -9.00
CA GLU A 574 39.22 -4.42 -9.20
C GLU A 574 38.06 -4.23 -10.17
N ILE A 575 37.43 -3.04 -10.19
CA ILE A 575 36.39 -2.70 -11.17
C ILE A 575 36.98 -2.66 -12.60
N HIS A 576 38.13 -2.05 -12.79
CA HIS A 576 38.80 -2.07 -14.08
C HIS A 576 39.18 -3.48 -14.49
N ALA A 577 39.73 -4.29 -13.57
CA ALA A 577 40.03 -5.70 -13.84
C ALA A 577 38.80 -6.53 -14.18
N LEU A 578 37.61 -6.22 -13.56
CA LEU A 578 36.35 -6.82 -13.94
C LEU A 578 35.99 -6.50 -15.40
N LEU A 579 36.10 -5.24 -15.80
CA LEU A 579 35.80 -4.81 -17.17
C LEU A 579 36.80 -5.40 -18.18
N ASP A 580 38.08 -5.45 -17.84
CA ASP A 580 39.14 -6.01 -18.70
C ASP A 580 38.97 -7.50 -19.00
N ARG A 581 38.38 -8.27 -18.06
CA ARG A 581 38.02 -9.69 -18.27
C ARG A 581 36.63 -9.90 -18.90
N GLY A 582 36.00 -8.83 -19.41
CA GLY A 582 34.68 -8.89 -20.06
C GLY A 582 33.49 -8.93 -19.12
N GLY A 583 33.67 -8.59 -17.84
CA GLY A 583 32.57 -8.49 -16.87
C GLY A 583 31.66 -7.31 -17.14
N LEU A 584 30.50 -7.33 -16.53
CA LEU A 584 29.41 -6.35 -16.70
C LEU A 584 29.19 -5.54 -15.44
N ILE A 585 28.70 -4.31 -15.61
CA ILE A 585 28.24 -3.46 -14.50
C ILE A 585 26.84 -2.98 -14.80
N LEU A 586 25.93 -3.15 -13.82
CA LEU A 586 24.57 -2.62 -13.86
C LEU A 586 24.36 -1.61 -12.74
N GLY A 587 23.90 -0.42 -13.07
CA GLY A 587 23.47 0.59 -12.10
C GLY A 587 22.00 0.91 -12.27
N ILE A 588 21.25 0.90 -11.16
CA ILE A 588 19.82 1.19 -11.13
C ILE A 588 19.60 2.44 -10.28
N CYS A 589 18.86 3.45 -10.79
CA CYS A 589 18.51 4.68 -10.08
C CYS A 589 19.76 5.35 -9.44
N ASN A 590 19.91 5.32 -8.12
CA ASN A 590 21.07 5.88 -7.41
C ASN A 590 22.39 5.21 -7.83
N GLY A 591 22.38 3.91 -8.10
CA GLY A 591 23.52 3.21 -8.67
C GLY A 591 23.88 3.70 -10.08
N PHE A 592 22.88 3.99 -10.92
CA PHE A 592 23.11 4.59 -12.24
C PHE A 592 23.68 6.01 -12.13
N GLN A 593 23.15 6.82 -11.21
CA GLN A 593 23.68 8.16 -10.93
C GLN A 593 25.17 8.11 -10.54
N ALA A 594 25.55 7.14 -9.72
CA ALA A 594 26.94 6.91 -9.35
C ALA A 594 27.80 6.51 -10.56
N LEU A 595 27.30 5.61 -11.44
CA LEU A 595 28.03 5.19 -12.65
C LEU A 595 28.30 6.34 -13.62
N ILE A 596 27.35 7.27 -13.77
CA ILE A 596 27.56 8.49 -14.57
C ILE A 596 28.69 9.32 -13.96
N LYS A 597 28.64 9.60 -12.66
CA LYS A 597 29.62 10.44 -11.96
C LYS A 597 31.03 9.83 -11.88
N LEU A 598 31.11 8.52 -11.89
CA LEU A 598 32.40 7.80 -11.95
C LEU A 598 33.04 7.80 -13.34
N GLY A 599 32.27 8.11 -14.39
CA GLY A 599 32.70 7.99 -15.76
C GLY A 599 32.50 6.61 -16.39
N LEU A 600 32.00 5.64 -15.63
CA LEU A 600 31.82 4.26 -16.10
C LEU A 600 30.81 4.15 -17.25
N VAL A 601 29.70 4.88 -17.20
CA VAL A 601 28.73 4.91 -18.32
C VAL A 601 29.24 5.78 -19.47
N PRO A 602 29.70 7.04 -19.27
CA PRO A 602 30.15 7.88 -20.38
C PRO A 602 31.43 7.37 -21.06
N TYR A 603 32.40 6.80 -20.31
CA TYR A 603 33.77 6.56 -20.80
C TYR A 603 34.26 5.13 -20.59
N GLY A 604 33.51 4.27 -19.93
CA GLY A 604 33.88 2.88 -19.63
C GLY A 604 35.01 2.73 -18.60
N LYS A 605 35.31 3.76 -17.83
CA LYS A 605 36.36 3.74 -16.81
C LYS A 605 36.09 4.75 -15.72
N ILE A 606 36.59 4.48 -14.51
CA ILE A 606 36.61 5.44 -13.41
C ILE A 606 37.66 6.50 -13.72
N MET A 607 37.26 7.78 -13.61
CA MET A 607 38.14 8.91 -13.85
C MET A 607 37.71 10.15 -13.06
N ASP A 608 38.66 11.08 -12.90
CA ASP A 608 38.36 12.35 -12.25
C ASP A 608 37.39 13.18 -13.08
N THR A 609 36.50 13.88 -12.40
CA THR A 609 35.48 14.75 -13.00
C THR A 609 36.01 16.16 -13.19
N ASP A 610 35.69 16.79 -14.31
CA ASP A 610 35.94 18.21 -14.60
C ASP A 610 34.64 18.98 -14.88
N ALA A 611 34.77 20.25 -15.30
CA ALA A 611 33.60 21.11 -15.54
C ALA A 611 32.76 20.68 -16.76
N ASP A 612 33.35 19.95 -17.71
CA ASP A 612 32.68 19.48 -18.92
C ASP A 612 32.19 18.03 -18.80
N PHE A 613 32.28 17.45 -17.59
CA PHE A 613 31.89 16.06 -17.34
C PHE A 613 30.37 15.86 -17.44
N PRO A 614 29.90 14.81 -18.12
CA PRO A 614 28.49 14.51 -18.23
C PRO A 614 27.81 14.38 -16.85
N THR A 615 26.65 14.98 -16.67
CA THR A 615 25.88 14.90 -15.42
C THR A 615 24.41 14.67 -15.70
N LEU A 616 23.69 14.22 -14.69
CA LEU A 616 22.24 14.08 -14.72
C LEU A 616 21.58 15.36 -14.18
N THR A 617 20.46 15.72 -14.76
CA THR A 617 19.63 16.82 -14.32
C THR A 617 18.16 16.41 -14.31
N TYR A 618 17.28 17.31 -13.87
CA TYR A 618 15.84 17.07 -13.87
C TYR A 618 15.33 16.89 -15.30
N ASN A 619 14.34 16.00 -15.46
CA ASN A 619 13.68 15.85 -16.76
C ASN A 619 12.83 17.09 -17.09
N VAL A 620 12.61 17.34 -18.40
CA VAL A 620 11.83 18.50 -18.87
C VAL A 620 10.35 18.37 -18.62
N ILE A 621 9.86 17.17 -18.32
CA ILE A 621 8.45 16.89 -18.00
C ILE A 621 8.08 17.46 -16.63
N GLY A 622 9.04 17.58 -15.71
CA GLY A 622 8.85 18.16 -14.38
C GLY A 622 8.07 17.28 -13.40
N ARG A 623 7.83 16.01 -13.75
CA ARG A 623 7.20 15.01 -12.88
C ARG A 623 7.79 13.62 -13.08
N HIS A 624 7.56 12.76 -12.11
CA HIS A 624 7.88 11.34 -12.23
C HIS A 624 6.92 10.65 -13.23
N GLN A 625 7.44 9.75 -14.06
CA GLN A 625 6.68 8.91 -15.01
C GLN A 625 7.16 7.47 -14.95
#